data_b34e51413d1eac5fd33e59762e7a856b
#
_entry.id   b34e51413d1eac5fd33e59762e7a856b
#
_cell.length_a   1.000
_cell.length_b   1.000
_cell.length_c   1.000
_cell.angle_alpha   90.00
_cell.angle_beta   90.00
_cell.angle_gamma   90.00
#
_symmetry.space_group_name_H-M   'P 1'
#
loop_
_entity.id
_entity.type
_entity.pdbx_description
1 polymer ?
#
loop_
_entity_poly.entity_id
_entity_poly.type
_entity_poly.pdbx_seq_one_letter_code
_entity_poly.pdbx_strand_id
1 'polypeptide(L)'
;AAKHKLDPHEAYSIGLLHSLASAISEAEAHKNEVAEGAPFGHLNSRLKSFGSSGLSYTLFRSWGFPDSFTDPVRFQYSPLDCITTGKMACLLKLSKWITGVIRESDELPDQEMGPDLLVLNLLGEGEQTLWNLVTDVSDCLQRADAILQGKYCFV
;
A
#
# COMPACT_ATOMS: atom_id res chain seq x y z
N ALA A 1 -10.94 4.43 6.95
CA ALA A 1 -11.69 3.15 7.05
C ALA A 1 -13.01 3.35 7.80
N ALA A 2 -13.01 3.75 9.06
CA ALA A 2 -14.23 3.90 9.88
C ALA A 2 -15.30 4.78 9.22
N LYS A 3 -14.94 5.93 8.65
CA LYS A 3 -15.86 6.83 7.92
C LYS A 3 -16.59 6.13 6.76
N HIS A 4 -15.93 5.16 6.11
CA HIS A 4 -16.47 4.43 4.96
C HIS A 4 -17.13 3.11 5.33
N LYS A 5 -17.38 2.86 6.64
CA LYS A 5 -17.92 1.61 7.19
C LYS A 5 -17.04 0.38 6.85
N LEU A 6 -15.73 0.61 6.73
CA LEU A 6 -14.72 -0.43 6.59
C LEU A 6 -14.10 -0.71 7.95
N ASP A 7 -13.74 -1.97 8.21
CA ASP A 7 -13.05 -2.33 9.43
C ASP A 7 -11.65 -1.68 9.47
N PRO A 8 -11.36 -0.81 10.46
CA PRO A 8 -10.06 -0.16 10.56
C PRO A 8 -8.90 -1.14 10.79
N HIS A 9 -9.13 -2.23 11.51
CA HIS A 9 -8.11 -3.23 11.80
C HIS A 9 -7.75 -4.04 10.55
N GLU A 10 -8.78 -4.40 9.75
CA GLU A 10 -8.56 -5.06 8.46
C GLU A 10 -7.83 -4.13 7.50
N ALA A 11 -8.25 -2.86 7.39
CA ALA A 11 -7.59 -1.86 6.55
C ALA A 11 -6.12 -1.65 6.94
N TYR A 12 -5.84 -1.57 8.24
CA TYR A 12 -4.47 -1.45 8.77
C TYR A 12 -3.62 -2.67 8.41
N SER A 13 -4.15 -3.88 8.61
CA SER A 13 -3.45 -5.12 8.30
C SER A 13 -3.15 -5.26 6.80
N ILE A 14 -4.12 -4.91 5.94
CA ILE A 14 -3.94 -4.87 4.49
C ILE A 14 -2.85 -3.85 4.12
N GLY A 15 -2.90 -2.65 4.72
CA GLY A 15 -1.91 -1.60 4.49
C GLY A 15 -0.49 -1.99 4.86
N LEU A 16 -0.31 -2.76 5.95
CA LEU A 16 1.01 -3.28 6.36
C LEU A 16 1.52 -4.38 5.42
N LEU A 17 0.65 -5.26 5.00
CA LEU A 17 1.05 -6.51 4.35
C LEU A 17 1.00 -6.45 2.81
N HIS A 18 0.36 -5.42 2.22
CA HIS A 18 0.14 -5.35 0.77
C HIS A 18 1.41 -5.47 -0.08
N SER A 19 2.55 -5.06 0.44
CA SER A 19 3.86 -5.10 -0.24
C SER A 19 4.77 -6.24 0.22
N LEU A 20 4.28 -7.14 1.10
CA LEU A 20 5.11 -8.20 1.69
C LEU A 20 5.78 -9.08 0.64
N ALA A 21 5.07 -9.44 -0.43
CA ALA A 21 5.64 -10.25 -1.48
C ALA A 21 6.74 -9.53 -2.26
N SER A 22 6.66 -8.20 -2.43
CA SER A 22 7.75 -7.42 -3.01
C SER A 22 8.98 -7.45 -2.11
N ALA A 23 8.78 -7.25 -0.80
CA ALA A 23 9.87 -7.30 0.17
C ALA A 23 10.56 -8.69 0.21
N ILE A 24 9.78 -9.77 0.14
CA ILE A 24 10.31 -11.14 0.05
C ILE A 24 11.12 -11.31 -1.24
N SER A 25 10.58 -10.85 -2.38
CA SER A 25 11.27 -10.95 -3.68
C SER A 25 12.57 -10.17 -3.73
N GLU A 26 12.61 -8.99 -3.13
CA GLU A 26 13.82 -8.17 -3.01
C GLU A 26 14.87 -8.83 -2.11
N ALA A 27 14.43 -9.34 -0.96
CA ALA A 27 15.33 -10.05 -0.03
C ALA A 27 15.93 -11.31 -0.67
N GLU A 28 15.18 -12.03 -1.50
CA GLU A 28 15.67 -13.19 -2.23
C GLU A 28 16.59 -12.80 -3.40
N ALA A 29 16.31 -11.70 -4.10
CA ALA A 29 17.19 -11.20 -5.14
C ALA A 29 18.59 -10.86 -4.59
N HIS A 30 18.65 -10.17 -3.45
CA HIS A 30 19.92 -9.88 -2.77
C HIS A 30 20.68 -11.13 -2.33
N LYS A 31 19.99 -12.17 -1.89
CA LYS A 31 20.65 -13.46 -1.55
C LYS A 31 21.22 -14.14 -2.79
N ASN A 32 20.56 -14.04 -3.93
CA ASN A 32 20.96 -14.69 -5.18
C ASN A 32 22.12 -13.98 -5.88
N GLU A 33 22.28 -12.66 -5.68
CA GLU A 33 23.48 -11.93 -6.13
C GLU A 33 24.75 -12.40 -5.39
N VAL A 34 24.60 -12.94 -4.18
CA VAL A 34 25.70 -13.43 -3.34
C VAL A 34 25.99 -14.92 -3.54
N ALA A 35 25.05 -15.68 -4.16
CA ALA A 35 25.18 -17.13 -4.36
C ALA A 35 24.94 -17.49 -5.83
N GLU A 36 25.99 -17.52 -6.63
CA GLU A 36 26.00 -18.21 -7.92
C GLU A 36 25.68 -19.70 -7.69
N GLY A 37 24.43 -20.12 -7.93
CA GLY A 37 24.02 -21.51 -7.84
C GLY A 37 22.74 -21.82 -7.05
N ALA A 38 21.95 -20.81 -6.65
CA ALA A 38 20.75 -21.06 -5.87
C ALA A 38 19.61 -21.70 -6.71
N PRO A 39 18.89 -22.73 -6.17
CA PRO A 39 17.87 -23.50 -6.89
C PRO A 39 16.57 -22.72 -7.18
N PHE A 40 16.47 -21.45 -6.79
CA PHE A 40 15.29 -20.61 -6.90
C PHE A 40 15.27 -19.61 -8.09
N GLY A 41 16.24 -19.67 -8.99
CA GLY A 41 16.29 -18.81 -10.19
C GLY A 41 15.04 -18.87 -11.07
N HIS A 42 14.34 -20.00 -11.07
CA HIS A 42 13.06 -20.18 -11.79
C HIS A 42 11.87 -19.50 -11.11
N LEU A 43 11.92 -19.26 -9.79
CA LEU A 43 10.90 -18.52 -9.08
C LEU A 43 10.94 -17.03 -9.49
N ASN A 44 12.12 -16.44 -9.58
CA ASN A 44 12.32 -15.03 -9.93
C ASN A 44 11.74 -14.67 -11.31
N SER A 45 11.87 -15.54 -12.31
CA SER A 45 11.30 -15.27 -13.65
C SER A 45 9.75 -15.35 -13.65
N ARG A 46 9.16 -16.26 -12.88
CA ARG A 46 7.71 -16.35 -12.71
C ARG A 46 7.15 -15.22 -11.83
N LEU A 47 7.87 -14.82 -10.79
CA LEU A 47 7.48 -13.72 -9.91
C LEU A 47 7.44 -12.38 -10.66
N LYS A 48 8.37 -12.14 -11.57
CA LYS A 48 8.36 -10.96 -12.45
C LYS A 48 7.16 -10.91 -13.39
N SER A 49 6.62 -12.06 -13.79
CA SER A 49 5.48 -12.12 -14.72
C SER A 49 4.12 -11.85 -14.02
N PHE A 50 4.01 -12.09 -12.71
CA PHE A 50 2.75 -11.89 -11.98
C PHE A 50 2.54 -10.47 -11.45
N GLY A 51 3.56 -9.62 -11.48
CA GLY A 51 3.52 -8.32 -10.78
C GLY A 51 3.45 -8.50 -9.26
N SER A 52 3.83 -7.47 -8.51
CA SER A 52 3.89 -7.53 -7.03
C SER A 52 2.53 -7.82 -6.37
N SER A 53 1.44 -7.32 -6.96
CA SER A 53 0.08 -7.54 -6.43
C SER A 53 -0.43 -8.97 -6.63
N GLY A 54 -0.16 -9.57 -7.79
CA GLY A 54 -0.53 -10.96 -8.07
C GLY A 54 0.23 -11.95 -7.19
N LEU A 55 1.49 -11.66 -6.90
CA LEU A 55 2.30 -12.47 -5.99
C LEU A 55 1.79 -12.38 -4.55
N SER A 56 1.53 -11.17 -4.04
CA SER A 56 0.96 -10.96 -2.71
C SER A 56 -0.39 -11.66 -2.58
N TYR A 57 -1.26 -11.56 -3.58
CA TYR A 57 -2.54 -12.25 -3.62
C TYR A 57 -2.36 -13.77 -3.51
N THR A 58 -1.48 -14.37 -4.33
CA THR A 58 -1.25 -15.83 -4.33
C THR A 58 -0.71 -16.30 -2.98
N LEU A 59 0.21 -15.55 -2.40
CA LEU A 59 0.81 -15.85 -1.09
C LEU A 59 -0.26 -15.83 0.01
N PHE A 60 -1.05 -14.78 0.11
CA PHE A 60 -2.09 -14.67 1.14
C PHE A 60 -3.19 -15.71 0.97
N ARG A 61 -3.58 -16.03 -0.26
CA ARG A 61 -4.51 -17.15 -0.54
C ARG A 61 -3.95 -18.47 -0.06
N SER A 62 -2.68 -18.74 -0.28
CA SER A 62 -2.03 -19.98 0.19
C SER A 62 -1.95 -20.07 1.72
N TRP A 63 -1.95 -18.93 2.41
CA TRP A 63 -2.00 -18.85 3.87
C TRP A 63 -3.41 -18.86 4.44
N GLY A 64 -4.45 -18.97 3.60
CA GLY A 64 -5.83 -19.04 4.03
C GLY A 64 -6.46 -17.69 4.42
N PHE A 65 -5.89 -16.56 3.99
CA PHE A 65 -6.53 -15.27 4.20
C PHE A 65 -7.85 -15.18 3.43
N PRO A 66 -8.91 -14.54 4.00
CA PRO A 66 -10.20 -14.40 3.35
C PRO A 66 -10.15 -13.48 2.13
N ASP A 67 -11.16 -13.57 1.26
CA ASP A 67 -11.27 -12.74 0.05
C ASP A 67 -11.36 -11.25 0.40
N SER A 68 -11.98 -10.88 1.54
CA SER A 68 -12.03 -9.48 2.02
C SER A 68 -10.65 -8.86 2.20
N PHE A 69 -9.64 -9.67 2.47
CA PHE A 69 -8.25 -9.27 2.62
C PHE A 69 -7.48 -9.39 1.30
N THR A 70 -7.62 -10.50 0.59
CA THR A 70 -6.79 -10.82 -0.57
C THR A 70 -7.18 -10.03 -1.83
N ASP A 71 -8.48 -9.77 -2.03
CA ASP A 71 -8.96 -9.03 -3.20
C ASP A 71 -8.48 -7.56 -3.23
N PRO A 72 -8.53 -6.78 -2.14
CA PRO A 72 -7.96 -5.43 -2.12
C PRO A 72 -6.47 -5.40 -2.50
N VAL A 73 -5.69 -6.39 -2.08
CA VAL A 73 -4.28 -6.49 -2.43
C VAL A 73 -4.10 -6.83 -3.91
N ARG A 74 -4.91 -7.73 -4.45
CA ARG A 74 -4.91 -8.08 -5.87
C ARG A 74 -5.21 -6.87 -6.75
N PHE A 75 -6.25 -6.12 -6.39
CA PHE A 75 -6.77 -5.01 -7.19
C PHE A 75 -6.23 -3.63 -6.77
N GLN A 76 -5.14 -3.57 -5.99
CA GLN A 76 -4.58 -2.32 -5.47
C GLN A 76 -4.17 -1.28 -6.54
N TYR A 77 -3.96 -1.71 -7.79
CA TYR A 77 -3.63 -0.82 -8.91
C TYR A 77 -4.84 -0.55 -9.81
N SER A 78 -5.82 -1.46 -9.83
CA SER A 78 -7.07 -1.34 -10.60
C SER A 78 -8.30 -1.59 -9.70
N PRO A 79 -8.55 -0.74 -8.69
CA PRO A 79 -9.59 -0.99 -7.69
C PRO A 79 -11.02 -0.99 -8.26
N LEU A 80 -11.21 -0.39 -9.42
CA LEU A 80 -12.52 -0.37 -10.09
C LEU A 80 -12.92 -1.74 -10.64
N ASP A 81 -11.94 -2.64 -10.87
CA ASP A 81 -12.18 -4.01 -11.31
C ASP A 81 -12.60 -4.93 -10.15
N CYS A 82 -12.51 -4.44 -8.90
CA CYS A 82 -12.84 -5.20 -7.71
C CYS A 82 -14.33 -5.05 -7.36
N ILE A 83 -15.12 -6.08 -7.63
CA ILE A 83 -16.58 -6.06 -7.47
C ILE A 83 -16.99 -6.11 -5.99
N THR A 84 -16.31 -6.93 -5.19
CA THR A 84 -16.74 -7.26 -3.82
C THR A 84 -16.18 -6.33 -2.76
N THR A 85 -14.91 -5.97 -2.87
CA THR A 85 -14.17 -5.18 -1.86
C THR A 85 -13.61 -3.88 -2.44
N GLY A 86 -14.25 -3.35 -3.47
CA GLY A 86 -13.77 -2.18 -4.24
C GLY A 86 -13.42 -0.97 -3.37
N LYS A 87 -14.21 -0.67 -2.33
CA LYS A 87 -13.90 0.45 -1.40
C LYS A 87 -12.59 0.24 -0.64
N MET A 88 -12.28 -1.00 -0.21
CA MET A 88 -11.05 -1.32 0.47
C MET A 88 -9.85 -1.23 -0.49
N ALA A 89 -10.00 -1.70 -1.73
CA ALA A 89 -8.99 -1.54 -2.77
C ALA A 89 -8.74 -0.07 -3.14
N CYS A 90 -9.81 0.74 -3.21
CA CYS A 90 -9.71 2.19 -3.40
C CYS A 90 -8.97 2.87 -2.24
N LEU A 91 -9.28 2.48 -1.00
CA LEU A 91 -8.59 3.01 0.18
C LEU A 91 -7.11 2.67 0.17
N LEU A 92 -6.76 1.44 -0.21
CA LEU A 92 -5.36 1.01 -0.34
C LEU A 92 -4.63 1.81 -1.43
N LYS A 93 -5.24 1.99 -2.61
CA LYS A 93 -4.67 2.81 -3.70
C LYS A 93 -4.45 4.25 -3.25
N LEU A 94 -5.44 4.85 -2.57
CA LEU A 94 -5.34 6.21 -2.06
C LEU A 94 -4.24 6.36 -1.01
N SER A 95 -4.12 5.41 -0.09
CA SER A 95 -3.07 5.42 0.95
C SER A 95 -1.67 5.34 0.33
N LYS A 96 -1.49 4.55 -0.72
CA LYS A 96 -0.23 4.47 -1.48
C LYS A 96 0.09 5.79 -2.17
N TRP A 97 -0.90 6.43 -2.78
CA TRP A 97 -0.72 7.73 -3.40
C TRP A 97 -0.30 8.79 -2.37
N ILE A 98 -1.00 8.88 -1.22
CA ILE A 98 -0.65 9.80 -0.12
C ILE A 98 0.80 9.55 0.34
N THR A 99 1.19 8.30 0.51
CA THR A 99 2.55 7.94 0.91
C THR A 99 3.58 8.38 -0.14
N GLY A 100 3.28 8.25 -1.42
CA GLY A 100 4.12 8.73 -2.52
C GLY A 100 4.30 10.24 -2.44
N VAL A 101 3.20 10.99 -2.36
CA VAL A 101 3.22 12.45 -2.23
C VAL A 101 4.07 12.92 -1.05
N ILE A 102 3.94 12.30 0.12
CA ILE A 102 4.70 12.70 1.31
C ILE A 102 6.19 12.37 1.17
N ARG A 103 6.55 11.27 0.50
CA ARG A 103 7.95 10.85 0.33
C ARG A 103 8.71 11.65 -0.73
N GLU A 104 8.00 12.12 -1.75
CA GLU A 104 8.55 12.89 -2.87
C GLU A 104 8.51 14.40 -2.63
N SER A 105 8.04 14.85 -1.46
CA SER A 105 7.65 16.22 -1.16
C SER A 105 8.78 17.22 -0.89
N ASP A 106 9.94 17.09 -1.50
CA ASP A 106 10.78 18.27 -1.73
C ASP A 106 10.23 19.15 -2.89
N GLU A 107 9.34 18.61 -3.73
CA GLU A 107 8.53 19.36 -4.70
C GLU A 107 7.11 18.77 -4.69
N LEU A 108 6.08 19.62 -4.48
CA LEU A 108 4.68 19.21 -4.59
C LEU A 108 4.47 18.55 -5.96
N PRO A 109 3.96 17.32 -6.04
CA PRO A 109 3.71 16.68 -7.32
C PRO A 109 2.79 17.57 -8.15
N ASP A 110 3.10 17.74 -9.43
CA ASP A 110 2.26 18.45 -10.37
C ASP A 110 0.80 18.00 -10.21
N GLN A 111 -0.13 18.96 -10.16
CA GLN A 111 -1.56 18.71 -9.97
C GLN A 111 -2.15 17.73 -11.01
N GLU A 112 -1.42 17.45 -12.11
CA GLU A 112 -1.80 16.47 -13.12
C GLU A 112 -1.69 15.01 -12.64
N MET A 113 -0.99 14.72 -11.53
CA MET A 113 -0.87 13.38 -10.95
C MET A 113 -1.79 13.18 -9.73
N GLY A 114 -2.90 13.88 -9.67
CA GLY A 114 -3.93 13.65 -8.64
C GLY A 114 -4.45 12.20 -8.63
N PRO A 115 -5.01 11.73 -7.52
CA PRO A 115 -5.64 10.42 -7.48
C PRO A 115 -6.81 10.41 -8.45
N ASP A 116 -7.03 9.25 -9.05
CA ASP A 116 -8.15 9.00 -9.95
C ASP A 116 -9.48 9.48 -9.32
N LEU A 117 -10.15 10.44 -9.95
CA LEU A 117 -11.41 11.01 -9.48
C LEU A 117 -12.50 9.95 -9.26
N LEU A 118 -12.46 8.83 -10.02
CA LEU A 118 -13.38 7.72 -9.84
C LEU A 118 -13.12 6.99 -8.51
N VAL A 119 -11.87 6.88 -8.09
CA VAL A 119 -11.51 6.30 -6.79
C VAL A 119 -12.01 7.18 -5.64
N LEU A 120 -11.85 8.51 -5.75
CA LEU A 120 -12.38 9.45 -4.76
C LEU A 120 -13.91 9.40 -4.70
N ASN A 121 -14.60 9.38 -5.84
CA ASN A 121 -16.04 9.28 -5.91
C ASN A 121 -16.59 8.00 -5.28
N LEU A 122 -15.93 6.84 -5.48
CA LEU A 122 -16.32 5.59 -4.83
C LEU A 122 -16.16 5.63 -3.31
N LEU A 123 -15.20 6.38 -2.82
CA LEU A 123 -15.02 6.62 -1.39
C LEU A 123 -15.97 7.73 -0.89
N GLY A 124 -16.61 8.49 -1.78
CA GLY A 124 -17.44 9.65 -1.40
C GLY A 124 -16.60 10.79 -0.83
N GLU A 125 -15.38 10.93 -1.28
CA GLU A 125 -14.45 11.98 -0.85
C GLU A 125 -14.24 13.02 -1.94
N GLY A 126 -14.08 14.28 -1.52
CA GLY A 126 -13.70 15.37 -2.39
C GLY A 126 -12.19 15.61 -2.36
N GLU A 127 -11.71 16.34 -3.36
CA GLU A 127 -10.30 16.69 -3.50
C GLU A 127 -9.77 17.47 -2.28
N GLN A 128 -10.57 18.40 -1.74
CA GLN A 128 -10.20 19.15 -0.53
C GLN A 128 -9.98 18.23 0.69
N THR A 129 -10.83 17.21 0.85
CA THR A 129 -10.68 16.23 1.93
C THR A 129 -9.37 15.46 1.79
N LEU A 130 -8.95 15.19 0.56
CA LEU A 130 -7.71 14.49 0.27
C LEU A 130 -6.50 15.31 0.71
N TRP A 131 -6.44 16.59 0.35
CA TRP A 131 -5.32 17.46 0.76
C TRP A 131 -5.26 17.64 2.28
N ASN A 132 -6.40 17.71 2.94
CA ASN A 132 -6.44 17.72 4.41
C ASN A 132 -5.84 16.41 4.98
N LEU A 133 -6.17 15.25 4.38
CA LEU A 133 -5.59 13.97 4.79
C LEU A 133 -4.07 13.91 4.57
N VAL A 134 -3.56 14.43 3.45
CA VAL A 134 -2.11 14.52 3.19
C VAL A 134 -1.43 15.32 4.30
N THR A 135 -1.98 16.47 4.65
CA THR A 135 -1.45 17.33 5.73
C THR A 135 -1.48 16.61 7.07
N ASP A 136 -2.61 16.02 7.44
CA ASP A 136 -2.79 15.31 8.72
C ASP A 136 -1.80 14.13 8.85
N VAL A 137 -1.61 13.35 7.78
CA VAL A 137 -0.67 12.22 7.78
C VAL A 137 0.78 12.72 7.86
N SER A 138 1.14 13.78 7.13
CA SER A 138 2.46 14.40 7.20
C SER A 138 2.79 14.85 8.62
N ASP A 139 1.86 15.56 9.28
CA ASP A 139 2.02 16.01 10.65
C ASP A 139 2.14 14.84 11.65
N CYS A 140 1.40 13.75 11.43
CA CYS A 140 1.52 12.54 12.25
C CYS A 140 2.89 11.89 12.09
N LEU A 141 3.42 11.81 10.87
CA LEU A 141 4.75 11.24 10.61
C LEU A 141 5.86 12.09 11.23
N GLN A 142 5.80 13.41 11.08
CA GLN A 142 6.77 14.32 11.71
C GLN A 142 6.79 14.19 13.24
N ARG A 143 5.61 14.05 13.86
CA ARG A 143 5.50 13.80 15.31
C ARG A 143 6.09 12.45 15.71
N ALA A 144 5.83 11.41 14.93
CA ALA A 144 6.40 10.09 15.17
C ALA A 144 7.94 10.11 15.07
N ASP A 145 8.48 10.75 14.04
CA ASP A 145 9.92 10.90 13.87
C ASP A 145 10.56 11.69 15.01
N ALA A 146 9.92 12.75 15.47
CA ALA A 146 10.41 13.53 16.60
C ALA A 146 10.45 12.72 17.91
N ILE A 147 9.47 11.82 18.14
CA ILE A 147 9.47 10.87 19.25
C ILE A 147 10.62 9.87 19.11
N LEU A 148 10.80 9.27 17.95
CA LEU A 148 11.86 8.30 17.69
C LEU A 148 13.27 8.90 17.83
N GLN A 149 13.42 10.19 17.50
CA GLN A 149 14.67 10.91 17.65
C GLN A 149 14.92 11.44 19.09
N GLY A 150 14.04 11.11 20.04
CA GLY A 150 14.16 11.54 21.44
C GLY A 150 13.98 13.06 21.66
N LYS A 151 13.36 13.77 20.70
CA LYS A 151 13.12 15.22 20.78
C LYS A 151 11.96 15.59 21.71
N TYR A 152 11.16 14.63 22.14
CA TYR A 152 10.12 14.80 23.17
C TYR A 152 10.60 14.15 24.46
N CYS A 153 11.07 14.94 25.42
CA CYS A 153 11.10 14.51 26.81
C CYS A 153 9.65 14.48 27.31
N PHE A 154 9.17 13.31 27.71
CA PHE A 154 7.95 13.24 28.51
C PHE A 154 8.25 13.93 29.85
N VAL A 155 7.68 15.11 30.05
CA VAL A 155 7.63 15.79 31.36
C VAL A 155 6.35 15.36 32.06
#